data_43f3708e12c2dddfecbdefcaaa42621e
#
_entry.id   43f3708e12c2dddfecbdefcaaa42621e
#
_cell.length_a   1.000
_cell.length_b   1.000
_cell.length_c   1.000
_cell.angle_alpha   90.00
_cell.angle_beta   90.00
_cell.angle_gamma   90.00
#
_symmetry.space_group_name_H-M   'P 1'
#
loop_
_entity.id
_entity.type
_entity.pdbx_description
1 polymer ?
#
loop_
_entity_poly.entity_id
_entity_poly.type
_entity_poly.pdbx_seq_one_letter_code
_entity_poly.pdbx_strand_id
1 'polypeptide(L)'
;YIPLNQSVNSVTLRGPITDPHYNHQVYYGFSLENGQPGILYHSMGINGNTFTAVNRNPQIIRQATALFPDLIVISLGTNDSYGRNFNADYVGAQIDKLVGLIRQNFPNQPLLLTTPIECSQTARVRGRSVRKPNPNSRKVRDQILRIAAKYQLPVWDFFTVAGSEGAIARWYEAGLANSDRIHLTHEGYRLQ
;
A
#
# COMPACT_ATOMS: atom_id res chain seq x y z
N TYR A 1 -1.53 18.13 -18.65
CA TYR A 1 -0.10 18.47 -18.63
C TYR A 1 0.07 19.94 -18.98
N ILE A 2 0.81 20.70 -18.15
CA ILE A 2 1.09 22.11 -18.39
C ILE A 2 2.61 22.26 -18.49
N PRO A 3 3.18 22.41 -19.71
CA PRO A 3 4.62 22.62 -19.86
C PRO A 3 5.03 23.99 -19.35
N LEU A 4 6.09 24.04 -18.58
CA LEU A 4 6.76 25.27 -18.19
C LEU A 4 7.97 25.46 -19.12
N ASN A 5 8.09 26.63 -19.75
CA ASN A 5 9.14 26.90 -20.74
C ASN A 5 10.53 27.09 -20.12
N GLN A 6 10.63 27.09 -18.80
CA GLN A 6 11.87 27.25 -18.05
C GLN A 6 11.74 26.63 -16.65
N SER A 7 12.86 26.35 -16.02
CA SER A 7 12.89 25.96 -14.61
C SER A 7 12.39 27.11 -13.73
N VAL A 8 11.51 26.80 -12.79
CA VAL A 8 10.93 27.77 -11.85
C VAL A 8 11.11 27.30 -10.41
N ASN A 9 11.28 28.22 -9.48
CA ASN A 9 11.42 27.91 -8.05
C ASN A 9 10.07 27.88 -7.33
N SER A 10 9.00 28.36 -7.97
CA SER A 10 7.66 28.36 -7.40
C SER A 10 6.59 28.30 -8.48
N VAL A 11 5.49 27.66 -8.16
CA VAL A 11 4.28 27.59 -9.00
C VAL A 11 3.10 28.02 -8.15
N THR A 12 2.30 28.95 -8.67
CA THR A 12 1.05 29.35 -8.03
C THR A 12 -0.12 28.86 -8.85
N LEU A 13 -0.97 28.02 -8.25
CA LEU A 13 -2.21 27.58 -8.85
C LEU A 13 -3.34 28.54 -8.43
N ARG A 14 -4.06 29.09 -9.40
CA ARG A 14 -5.25 29.91 -9.17
C ARG A 14 -6.38 29.33 -9.96
N GLY A 15 -7.46 28.96 -9.28
CA GLY A 15 -8.69 28.54 -9.91
C GLY A 15 -9.76 29.63 -9.74
N PRO A 16 -10.40 30.13 -10.83
CA PRO A 16 -11.53 31.03 -10.69
C PRO A 16 -12.70 30.29 -10.05
N ILE A 17 -13.35 30.93 -9.06
CA ILE A 17 -14.66 30.49 -8.58
C ILE A 17 -15.68 31.09 -9.55
N THR A 18 -16.19 30.24 -10.44
CA THR A 18 -17.12 30.63 -11.50
C THR A 18 -18.58 30.52 -11.09
N ASP A 19 -18.88 29.73 -10.06
CA ASP A 19 -20.21 29.51 -9.54
C ASP A 19 -20.29 30.13 -8.12
N PRO A 20 -21.18 31.09 -7.86
CA PRO A 20 -21.33 31.78 -6.57
C PRO A 20 -21.81 30.82 -5.44
N HIS A 21 -22.35 29.65 -5.78
CA HIS A 21 -22.76 28.66 -4.79
C HIS A 21 -21.57 27.82 -4.25
N TYR A 22 -20.40 27.90 -4.88
CA TYR A 22 -19.19 27.20 -4.45
C TYR A 22 -18.12 28.22 -4.04
N ASN A 23 -17.62 28.08 -2.82
CA ASN A 23 -16.60 28.96 -2.26
C ASN A 23 -15.22 28.24 -2.13
N HIS A 24 -15.08 27.04 -2.71
CA HIS A 24 -13.86 26.25 -2.64
C HIS A 24 -13.60 25.49 -3.95
N GLN A 25 -12.34 25.12 -4.13
CA GLN A 25 -11.91 24.22 -5.19
C GLN A 25 -11.18 23.04 -4.56
N VAL A 26 -11.28 21.87 -5.19
CA VAL A 26 -10.61 20.66 -4.74
C VAL A 26 -9.55 20.28 -5.77
N TYR A 27 -8.31 20.22 -5.33
CA TYR A 27 -7.20 19.68 -6.10
C TYR A 27 -6.87 18.29 -5.58
N TYR A 28 -6.90 17.29 -6.43
CA TYR A 28 -6.57 15.89 -6.05
C TYR A 28 -5.07 15.63 -5.98
N GLY A 29 -4.27 16.54 -6.48
CA GLY A 29 -2.82 16.49 -6.47
C GLY A 29 -2.22 17.12 -7.73
N PHE A 30 -0.92 17.23 -7.74
CA PHE A 30 -0.14 17.62 -8.90
C PHE A 30 1.24 17.01 -8.81
N SER A 31 1.82 16.72 -9.97
CA SER A 31 3.21 16.29 -10.12
C SER A 31 4.01 17.44 -10.71
N LEU A 32 5.19 17.70 -10.16
CA LEU A 32 6.14 18.68 -10.68
C LEU A 32 7.37 17.90 -11.19
N GLU A 33 7.65 18.04 -12.46
CA GLU A 33 8.71 17.28 -13.13
C GLU A 33 9.69 18.25 -13.78
N ASN A 34 10.98 17.93 -13.69
CA ASN A 34 12.05 18.75 -14.26
C ASN A 34 12.48 18.30 -15.65
N GLY A 35 11.86 17.26 -16.20
CA GLY A 35 12.16 16.70 -17.53
C GLY A 35 13.50 15.96 -17.60
N GLN A 36 14.22 15.77 -16.48
CA GLN A 36 15.47 15.01 -16.46
C GLN A 36 15.19 13.50 -16.34
N PRO A 37 16.05 12.65 -16.91
CA PRO A 37 15.96 11.21 -16.69
C PRO A 37 16.05 10.87 -15.20
N GLY A 38 15.17 9.97 -14.73
CA GLY A 38 15.14 9.59 -13.32
C GLY A 38 13.95 8.72 -12.99
N ILE A 39 13.74 8.50 -11.70
CA ILE A 39 12.59 7.76 -11.16
C ILE A 39 11.71 8.74 -10.40
N LEU A 40 10.42 8.78 -10.77
CA LEU A 40 9.38 9.45 -10.01
C LEU A 40 8.68 8.41 -9.13
N TYR A 41 8.71 8.59 -7.83
CA TYR A 41 8.03 7.73 -6.88
C TYR A 41 6.79 8.42 -6.32
N HIS A 42 5.61 7.90 -6.66
CA HIS A 42 4.34 8.37 -6.15
C HIS A 42 3.86 7.45 -5.03
N SER A 43 3.79 7.95 -3.80
CA SER A 43 3.22 7.23 -2.67
C SER A 43 1.76 7.62 -2.48
N MET A 44 0.86 6.66 -2.69
CA MET A 44 -0.59 6.82 -2.50
C MET A 44 -1.08 6.11 -1.23
N GLY A 45 -0.16 5.80 -0.31
CA GLY A 45 -0.45 5.08 0.92
C GLY A 45 -1.26 5.91 1.91
N ILE A 46 -2.23 5.28 2.57
CA ILE A 46 -3.02 5.85 3.66
C ILE A 46 -2.86 4.92 4.87
N ASN A 47 -2.55 5.49 6.03
CA ASN A 47 -2.43 4.73 7.27
C ASN A 47 -3.71 3.93 7.58
N GLY A 48 -3.55 2.69 8.01
CA GLY A 48 -4.68 1.82 8.32
C GLY A 48 -5.41 1.23 7.10
N ASN A 49 -4.92 1.48 5.88
CA ASN A 49 -5.60 1.04 4.67
C ASN A 49 -5.59 -0.49 4.51
N THR A 50 -6.63 -1.00 3.87
CA THR A 50 -6.84 -2.42 3.57
C THR A 50 -7.26 -2.58 2.12
N PHE A 51 -7.18 -3.79 1.57
CA PHE A 51 -7.74 -4.09 0.24
C PHE A 51 -9.23 -3.71 0.15
N THR A 52 -9.99 -3.97 1.22
CA THR A 52 -11.41 -3.60 1.29
C THR A 52 -11.60 -2.09 1.23
N ALA A 53 -10.79 -1.30 1.93
CA ALA A 53 -10.92 0.15 1.98
C ALA A 53 -10.59 0.78 0.61
N VAL A 54 -9.56 0.30 -0.07
CA VAL A 54 -9.24 0.74 -1.43
C VAL A 54 -10.37 0.41 -2.40
N ASN A 55 -10.94 -0.79 -2.32
CA ASN A 55 -12.05 -1.22 -3.18
C ASN A 55 -13.35 -0.43 -2.96
N ARG A 56 -13.53 0.19 -1.79
CA ARG A 56 -14.67 1.09 -1.52
C ARG A 56 -14.50 2.47 -2.15
N ASN A 57 -13.26 2.84 -2.47
CA ASN A 57 -12.96 4.10 -3.14
C ASN A 57 -12.20 3.87 -4.46
N PRO A 58 -12.88 3.37 -5.51
CA PRO A 58 -12.24 3.05 -6.79
C PRO A 58 -11.69 4.28 -7.52
N GLN A 59 -12.07 5.48 -7.11
CA GLN A 59 -11.59 6.73 -7.71
C GLN A 59 -10.07 6.89 -7.56
N ILE A 60 -9.47 6.38 -6.48
CA ILE A 60 -8.02 6.45 -6.29
C ILE A 60 -7.28 5.76 -7.45
N ILE A 61 -7.80 4.62 -7.94
CA ILE A 61 -7.20 3.90 -9.06
C ILE A 61 -7.45 4.63 -10.37
N ARG A 62 -8.66 5.18 -10.58
CA ARG A 62 -8.99 5.94 -11.80
C ARG A 62 -8.16 7.21 -11.91
N GLN A 63 -7.99 7.94 -10.80
CA GLN A 63 -7.18 9.17 -10.77
C GLN A 63 -5.69 8.90 -10.97
N ALA A 64 -5.19 7.74 -10.52
CA ALA A 64 -3.81 7.33 -10.73
C ALA A 64 -3.43 7.20 -12.22
N THR A 65 -4.40 7.07 -13.15
CA THR A 65 -4.11 7.06 -14.59
C THR A 65 -3.46 8.36 -15.06
N ALA A 66 -3.75 9.49 -14.41
CA ALA A 66 -3.14 10.78 -14.71
C ALA A 66 -1.62 10.85 -14.41
N LEU A 67 -1.10 9.89 -13.65
CA LEU A 67 0.33 9.80 -13.32
C LEU A 67 1.13 9.00 -14.36
N PHE A 68 0.46 8.33 -15.31
CA PHE A 68 1.09 7.51 -16.35
C PHE A 68 2.18 6.56 -15.80
N PRO A 69 1.89 5.73 -14.79
CA PRO A 69 2.90 4.94 -14.12
C PRO A 69 3.50 3.88 -15.04
N ASP A 70 4.84 3.72 -15.02
CA ASP A 70 5.54 2.63 -15.71
C ASP A 70 5.50 1.33 -14.90
N LEU A 71 5.30 1.42 -13.57
CA LEU A 71 5.16 0.30 -12.65
C LEU A 71 4.16 0.65 -11.56
N ILE A 72 3.28 -0.28 -11.25
CA ILE A 72 2.35 -0.19 -10.13
C ILE A 72 2.76 -1.23 -9.08
N VAL A 73 2.96 -0.78 -7.83
CA VAL A 73 3.26 -1.67 -6.69
C VAL A 73 2.10 -1.63 -5.70
N ILE A 74 1.54 -2.79 -5.38
CA ILE A 74 0.54 -2.93 -4.32
C ILE A 74 1.22 -3.49 -3.07
N SER A 75 1.34 -2.65 -2.04
CA SER A 75 1.90 -3.01 -0.74
C SER A 75 0.83 -2.83 0.35
N LEU A 76 0.01 -3.85 0.52
CA LEU A 76 -1.09 -3.93 1.48
C LEU A 76 -1.07 -5.30 2.17
N GLY A 77 -1.91 -5.49 3.19
CA GLY A 77 -2.15 -6.78 3.80
C GLY A 77 -1.90 -6.83 5.32
N THR A 78 -1.05 -5.95 5.86
CA THR A 78 -0.83 -5.91 7.31
C THR A 78 -2.14 -5.63 8.04
N ASN A 79 -2.88 -4.59 7.65
CA ASN A 79 -4.15 -4.24 8.28
C ASN A 79 -5.26 -5.25 8.00
N ASP A 80 -5.22 -5.92 6.84
CA ASP A 80 -6.17 -6.97 6.48
C ASP A 80 -6.04 -8.20 7.39
N SER A 81 -4.88 -8.42 8.03
CA SER A 81 -4.64 -9.52 8.95
C SER A 81 -5.32 -9.34 10.31
N TYR A 82 -5.77 -8.13 10.62
CA TYR A 82 -6.44 -7.80 11.89
C TYR A 82 -7.97 -7.91 11.77
N GLY A 83 -8.60 -8.12 12.91
CA GLY A 83 -10.05 -8.17 13.03
C GLY A 83 -10.53 -9.42 13.73
N ARG A 84 -11.62 -9.28 14.50
CA ARG A 84 -12.22 -10.40 15.27
C ARG A 84 -12.77 -11.50 14.37
N ASN A 85 -13.27 -11.12 13.20
CA ASN A 85 -13.91 -12.01 12.23
C ASN A 85 -13.05 -12.13 10.97
N PHE A 86 -11.73 -12.36 11.14
CA PHE A 86 -10.82 -12.54 10.01
C PHE A 86 -11.29 -13.72 9.14
N ASN A 87 -11.38 -13.46 7.84
CA ASN A 87 -11.71 -14.46 6.83
C ASN A 87 -10.72 -14.34 5.66
N ALA A 88 -9.90 -15.37 5.47
CA ALA A 88 -8.86 -15.37 4.44
C ALA A 88 -9.44 -15.33 3.01
N ASP A 89 -10.54 -16.04 2.77
CA ASP A 89 -11.16 -16.07 1.44
C ASP A 89 -11.80 -14.73 1.10
N TYR A 90 -12.38 -14.04 2.08
CA TYR A 90 -12.86 -12.68 1.90
C TYR A 90 -11.71 -11.73 1.53
N VAL A 91 -10.57 -11.81 2.23
CA VAL A 91 -9.38 -11.01 1.89
C VAL A 91 -8.91 -11.34 0.47
N GLY A 92 -8.85 -12.63 0.13
CA GLY A 92 -8.50 -13.07 -1.23
C GLY A 92 -9.43 -12.48 -2.30
N ALA A 93 -10.74 -12.46 -2.04
CA ALA A 93 -11.72 -11.84 -2.95
C ALA A 93 -11.49 -10.32 -3.09
N GLN A 94 -11.08 -9.63 -2.01
CA GLN A 94 -10.76 -8.20 -2.08
C GLN A 94 -9.46 -7.93 -2.87
N ILE A 95 -8.45 -8.79 -2.74
CA ILE A 95 -7.23 -8.71 -3.55
C ILE A 95 -7.57 -8.91 -5.03
N ASP A 96 -8.33 -9.95 -5.35
CA ASP A 96 -8.78 -10.27 -6.71
C ASP A 96 -9.53 -9.09 -7.35
N LYS A 97 -10.47 -8.51 -6.60
CA LYS A 97 -11.23 -7.33 -7.04
C LYS A 97 -10.32 -6.14 -7.32
N LEU A 98 -9.34 -5.85 -6.46
CA LEU A 98 -8.42 -4.73 -6.66
C LEU A 98 -7.53 -4.94 -7.88
N VAL A 99 -6.97 -6.15 -8.06
CA VAL A 99 -6.16 -6.49 -9.23
C VAL A 99 -6.98 -6.34 -10.51
N GLY A 100 -8.22 -6.84 -10.52
CA GLY A 100 -9.16 -6.67 -11.64
C GLY A 100 -9.43 -5.20 -11.97
N LEU A 101 -9.68 -4.37 -10.95
CA LEU A 101 -9.89 -2.92 -11.12
C LEU A 101 -8.65 -2.23 -11.69
N ILE A 102 -7.46 -2.59 -11.23
CA ILE A 102 -6.21 -2.04 -11.76
C ILE A 102 -6.04 -2.46 -13.21
N ARG A 103 -6.26 -3.72 -13.56
CA ARG A 103 -6.15 -4.20 -14.95
C ARG A 103 -7.15 -3.55 -15.90
N GLN A 104 -8.33 -3.15 -15.42
CA GLN A 104 -9.30 -2.37 -16.22
C GLN A 104 -8.81 -0.96 -16.54
N ASN A 105 -8.08 -0.32 -15.65
CA ASN A 105 -7.60 1.06 -15.82
C ASN A 105 -6.15 1.11 -16.38
N PHE A 106 -5.37 0.06 -16.16
CA PHE A 106 -3.97 -0.09 -16.55
C PHE A 106 -3.73 -1.47 -17.18
N PRO A 107 -4.25 -1.74 -18.39
CA PRO A 107 -4.23 -3.08 -18.98
C PRO A 107 -2.82 -3.64 -19.23
N ASN A 108 -1.87 -2.77 -19.58
CA ASN A 108 -0.53 -3.15 -20.02
C ASN A 108 0.58 -2.82 -19.00
N GLN A 109 0.27 -2.05 -17.95
CA GLN A 109 1.29 -1.64 -16.99
C GLN A 109 1.78 -2.82 -16.15
N PRO A 110 3.09 -2.96 -15.93
CA PRO A 110 3.64 -3.88 -14.97
C PRO A 110 3.00 -3.67 -13.58
N LEU A 111 2.64 -4.77 -12.93
CA LEU A 111 2.03 -4.78 -11.61
C LEU A 111 2.80 -5.75 -10.72
N LEU A 112 3.29 -5.27 -9.59
CA LEU A 112 3.99 -6.03 -8.56
C LEU A 112 3.12 -6.09 -7.30
N LEU A 113 2.92 -7.27 -6.76
CA LEU A 113 2.35 -7.43 -5.43
C LEU A 113 3.46 -7.62 -4.40
N THR A 114 3.27 -7.11 -3.20
CA THR A 114 4.17 -7.42 -2.07
C THR A 114 3.39 -8.08 -0.95
N THR A 115 4.03 -9.00 -0.22
CA THR A 115 3.44 -9.55 1.00
C THR A 115 3.89 -8.74 2.22
N PRO A 116 3.04 -8.59 3.25
CA PRO A 116 3.47 -7.97 4.50
C PRO A 116 4.44 -8.89 5.24
N ILE A 117 5.35 -8.31 6.04
CA ILE A 117 6.06 -9.05 7.08
C ILE A 117 5.05 -9.59 8.10
N GLU A 118 5.40 -10.67 8.81
CA GLU A 118 4.63 -11.07 9.99
C GLU A 118 4.47 -9.87 10.95
N CYS A 119 3.30 -9.72 11.54
CA CYS A 119 3.06 -8.73 12.57
C CYS A 119 2.58 -9.36 13.87
N SER A 120 2.61 -8.62 14.98
CA SER A 120 2.09 -9.08 16.25
C SER A 120 0.68 -8.59 16.52
N GLN A 121 -0.10 -9.39 17.24
CA GLN A 121 -1.37 -8.98 17.82
C GLN A 121 -1.31 -8.96 19.35
N THR A 122 -2.15 -8.15 19.98
CA THR A 122 -2.29 -8.15 21.42
C THR A 122 -3.20 -9.30 21.87
N ALA A 123 -2.72 -10.11 22.80
CA ALA A 123 -3.49 -11.16 23.44
C ALA A 123 -3.50 -10.96 24.97
N ARG A 124 -4.56 -11.38 25.66
CA ARG A 124 -4.61 -11.42 27.11
C ARG A 124 -4.20 -12.80 27.61
N VAL A 125 -3.14 -12.83 28.46
CA VAL A 125 -2.68 -14.06 29.10
C VAL A 125 -2.59 -13.78 30.59
N ARG A 126 -3.35 -14.53 31.40
CA ARG A 126 -3.45 -14.36 32.86
C ARG A 126 -3.69 -12.89 33.28
N GLY A 127 -4.62 -12.21 32.59
CA GLY A 127 -5.00 -10.81 32.85
C GLY A 127 -4.02 -9.75 32.32
N ARG A 128 -2.85 -10.14 31.78
CA ARG A 128 -1.87 -9.23 31.23
C ARG A 128 -1.94 -9.18 29.70
N SER A 129 -1.76 -7.99 29.12
CA SER A 129 -1.62 -7.83 27.66
C SER A 129 -0.22 -8.27 27.24
N VAL A 130 -0.13 -9.19 26.30
CA VAL A 130 1.13 -9.66 25.72
C VAL A 130 1.07 -9.57 24.20
N ARG A 131 2.22 -9.34 23.57
CA ARG A 131 2.36 -9.42 22.11
C ARG A 131 2.57 -10.88 21.71
N LYS A 132 1.77 -11.33 20.74
CA LYS A 132 1.89 -12.66 20.13
C LYS A 132 1.93 -12.53 18.62
N PRO A 133 2.58 -13.45 17.90
CA PRO A 133 2.50 -13.52 16.44
C PRO A 133 1.05 -13.51 15.99
N ASN A 134 0.76 -12.79 14.91
CA ASN A 134 -0.55 -12.81 14.30
C ASN A 134 -0.60 -13.92 13.22
N PRO A 135 -1.30 -15.04 13.45
CA PRO A 135 -1.34 -16.16 12.52
C PRO A 135 -2.02 -15.81 11.18
N ASN A 136 -2.75 -14.71 11.15
CA ASN A 136 -3.43 -14.26 9.95
C ASN A 136 -2.48 -13.62 8.94
N SER A 137 -1.30 -13.13 9.37
CA SER A 137 -0.29 -12.57 8.47
C SER A 137 0.09 -13.56 7.36
N ARG A 138 0.34 -14.82 7.74
CA ARG A 138 0.63 -15.89 6.79
C ARG A 138 -0.56 -16.16 5.86
N LYS A 139 -1.78 -16.18 6.40
CA LYS A 139 -2.98 -16.42 5.58
C LYS A 139 -3.22 -15.31 4.55
N VAL A 140 -2.94 -14.06 4.91
CA VAL A 140 -3.00 -12.93 3.96
C VAL A 140 -1.92 -13.07 2.89
N ARG A 141 -0.68 -13.39 3.29
CA ARG A 141 0.41 -13.71 2.34
C ARG A 141 -0.01 -14.78 1.34
N ASP A 142 -0.56 -15.91 1.81
CA ASP A 142 -0.95 -17.02 0.96
C ASP A 142 -2.05 -16.62 -0.04
N GLN A 143 -2.98 -15.73 0.36
CA GLN A 143 -3.98 -15.18 -0.56
C GLN A 143 -3.35 -14.26 -1.60
N ILE A 144 -2.36 -13.43 -1.23
CA ILE A 144 -1.63 -12.57 -2.18
C ILE A 144 -0.93 -13.46 -3.23
N LEU A 145 -0.22 -14.51 -2.80
CA LEU A 145 0.46 -15.44 -3.70
C LEU A 145 -0.51 -16.17 -4.63
N ARG A 146 -1.65 -16.61 -4.09
CA ARG A 146 -2.69 -17.28 -4.89
C ARG A 146 -3.24 -16.37 -5.98
N ILE A 147 -3.53 -15.11 -5.66
CA ILE A 147 -4.05 -14.16 -6.64
C ILE A 147 -2.96 -13.76 -7.64
N ALA A 148 -1.72 -13.58 -7.18
CA ALA A 148 -0.59 -13.32 -8.07
C ALA A 148 -0.42 -14.44 -9.10
N ALA A 149 -0.48 -15.70 -8.67
CA ALA A 149 -0.41 -16.86 -9.57
C ALA A 149 -1.57 -16.86 -10.58
N LYS A 150 -2.80 -16.55 -10.16
CA LYS A 150 -3.99 -16.45 -11.03
C LYS A 150 -3.77 -15.46 -12.18
N TYR A 151 -3.15 -14.32 -11.89
CA TYR A 151 -2.93 -13.23 -12.86
C TYR A 151 -1.51 -13.23 -13.45
N GLN A 152 -0.68 -14.22 -13.13
CA GLN A 152 0.73 -14.33 -13.55
C GLN A 152 1.54 -13.06 -13.20
N LEU A 153 1.33 -12.53 -11.99
CA LEU A 153 1.99 -11.33 -11.49
C LEU A 153 3.26 -11.67 -10.72
N PRO A 154 4.32 -10.87 -10.83
CA PRO A 154 5.45 -10.93 -9.94
C PRO A 154 5.06 -10.59 -8.51
N VAL A 155 5.74 -11.21 -7.54
CA VAL A 155 5.54 -10.96 -6.11
C VAL A 155 6.88 -10.73 -5.43
N TRP A 156 6.98 -9.66 -4.63
CA TRP A 156 7.98 -9.53 -3.59
C TRP A 156 7.46 -10.17 -2.31
N ASP A 157 7.84 -11.41 -2.05
CA ASP A 157 7.41 -12.15 -0.86
C ASP A 157 8.23 -11.74 0.37
N PHE A 158 7.96 -10.53 0.86
CA PHE A 158 8.65 -9.96 2.01
C PHE A 158 8.44 -10.78 3.30
N PHE A 159 7.30 -11.45 3.45
CA PHE A 159 7.07 -12.38 4.56
C PHE A 159 8.19 -13.42 4.66
N THR A 160 8.51 -14.05 3.54
CA THR A 160 9.55 -15.09 3.48
C THR A 160 10.95 -14.50 3.61
N VAL A 161 11.25 -13.42 2.90
CA VAL A 161 12.56 -12.76 2.91
C VAL A 161 12.91 -12.22 4.29
N ALA A 162 11.93 -11.67 5.01
CA ALA A 162 12.13 -11.17 6.37
C ALA A 162 12.34 -12.28 7.42
N GLY A 163 12.12 -13.56 7.05
CA GLY A 163 12.36 -14.71 7.92
C GLY A 163 11.11 -15.46 8.36
N SER A 164 9.97 -15.28 7.69
CA SER A 164 8.72 -16.01 7.96
C SER A 164 8.18 -15.83 9.38
N GLU A 165 7.63 -16.88 9.98
CA GLU A 165 7.10 -16.86 11.34
C GLU A 165 8.18 -16.50 12.36
N GLY A 166 7.82 -15.63 13.31
CA GLY A 166 8.73 -15.09 14.32
C GLY A 166 9.63 -13.96 13.80
N ALA A 167 9.50 -13.58 12.52
CA ALA A 167 10.32 -12.53 11.93
C ALA A 167 10.20 -11.21 12.68
N ILE A 168 9.01 -10.76 12.98
CA ILE A 168 8.82 -9.43 13.62
C ILE A 168 9.43 -9.37 15.05
N ALA A 169 9.50 -10.50 15.75
CA ALA A 169 10.15 -10.55 17.06
C ALA A 169 11.67 -10.39 16.92
N ARG A 170 12.28 -11.12 15.97
CA ARG A 170 13.72 -11.00 15.67
C ARG A 170 14.08 -9.61 15.16
N TRP A 171 13.23 -9.03 14.31
CA TRP A 171 13.43 -7.67 13.80
C TRP A 171 13.34 -6.63 14.93
N TYR A 172 12.43 -6.84 15.90
CA TYR A 172 12.36 -5.98 17.09
C TYR A 172 13.63 -6.07 17.93
N GLU A 173 14.12 -7.28 18.18
CA GLU A 173 15.39 -7.50 18.93
C GLU A 173 16.61 -6.89 18.22
N ALA A 174 16.58 -6.88 16.88
CA ALA A 174 17.62 -6.24 16.05
C ALA A 174 17.45 -4.72 15.88
N GLY A 175 16.44 -4.09 16.52
CA GLY A 175 16.16 -2.65 16.38
C GLY A 175 15.53 -2.25 15.04
N LEU A 176 15.06 -3.21 14.25
CA LEU A 176 14.45 -3.01 12.92
C LEU A 176 12.93 -2.88 12.96
N ALA A 177 12.29 -3.22 14.09
CA ALA A 177 10.86 -3.04 14.30
C ALA A 177 10.58 -2.25 15.57
N ASN A 178 9.46 -1.52 15.60
CA ASN A 178 9.01 -0.76 16.77
C ASN A 178 8.46 -1.69 17.87
N SER A 179 8.29 -1.15 19.07
CA SER A 179 7.78 -1.88 20.24
C SER A 179 6.37 -2.46 20.05
N ASP A 180 5.59 -1.92 19.13
CA ASP A 180 4.29 -2.46 18.74
C ASP A 180 4.40 -3.76 17.95
N ARG A 181 5.60 -4.07 17.40
CA ARG A 181 5.88 -5.23 16.55
C ARG A 181 4.91 -5.34 15.37
N ILE A 182 4.59 -4.20 14.78
CA ILE A 182 3.76 -4.03 13.60
C ILE A 182 4.49 -3.16 12.58
N HIS A 183 4.94 -1.99 13.04
CA HIS A 183 5.64 -1.02 12.21
C HIS A 183 7.15 -1.25 12.32
N LEU A 184 7.83 -1.09 11.20
CA LEU A 184 9.29 -1.11 11.16
C LEU A 184 9.86 0.23 11.66
N THR A 185 11.10 0.22 12.08
CA THR A 185 11.87 1.45 12.29
C THR A 185 12.29 2.03 10.96
N HIS A 186 12.88 3.23 10.96
CA HIS A 186 13.46 3.79 9.75
C HIS A 186 14.48 2.83 9.09
N GLU A 187 15.37 2.24 9.90
CA GLU A 187 16.34 1.26 9.39
C GLU A 187 15.68 -0.02 8.88
N GLY A 188 14.61 -0.48 9.55
CA GLY A 188 13.83 -1.62 9.07
C GLY A 188 13.18 -1.38 7.72
N TYR A 189 12.61 -0.18 7.50
CA TYR A 189 12.05 0.18 6.18
C TYR A 189 13.12 0.35 5.08
N ARG A 190 14.36 0.68 5.45
CA ARG A 190 15.46 0.73 4.47
C ARG A 190 15.90 -0.66 3.99
N LEU A 191 15.64 -1.70 4.78
CA LEU A 191 15.94 -3.09 4.42
C LEU A 191 14.80 -3.79 3.67
N GLN A 192 13.61 -3.24 3.70
CA GLN A 192 12.46 -3.75 2.96
C GLN A 192 12.58 -3.49 1.46
#